data_15f4a453a73ce4087a6a41ea7d3de504
#
_entry.id   15f4a453a73ce4087a6a41ea7d3de504
#
_cell.length_a   1.000
_cell.length_b   1.000
_cell.length_c   1.000
_cell.angle_alpha   90.00
_cell.angle_beta   90.00
_cell.angle_gamma   90.00
#
_symmetry.space_group_name_H-M   'P 1'
#
loop_
_entity.id
_entity.type
_entity.pdbx_description
1 polymer ?
#
loop_
_entity_poly.entity_id
_entity_poly.type
_entity_poly.pdbx_seq_one_letter_code
_entity_poly.pdbx_strand_id
1 'polypeptide(L)'
;NSANMSFALCPLLNAGAIAAISHVGSAEQKARYLPKMISGEWTGTMNLTESQAGSDLSAVRTRAVPDGDHYRIFGQKIFITWGEHNMTPNTIHLVLARTPDAPEGVKGISLFIVPKFLVNPDGSLGARNDVHAVSIEHKLGIHASPTCVMAFGDQDGAVGYRVGEENKGLAYMFIMMNEA
;
A
#
# COMPACT_ATOMS: atom_id res chain seq x y z
N ASN A 1 -17.70 -7.09 13.29
CA ASN A 1 -17.07 -6.03 14.11
C ASN A 1 -17.32 -6.25 15.61
N SER A 2 -18.54 -6.59 16.03
CA SER A 2 -18.88 -6.74 17.46
C SER A 2 -18.11 -7.83 18.20
N ALA A 3 -17.68 -8.89 17.52
CA ALA A 3 -16.93 -9.98 18.12
C ALA A 3 -15.43 -9.69 18.27
N ASN A 4 -14.81 -9.04 17.29
CA ASN A 4 -13.39 -8.71 17.31
C ASN A 4 -13.08 -7.53 16.38
N MET A 5 -12.98 -6.34 16.96
CA MET A 5 -12.68 -5.12 16.20
C MET A 5 -11.25 -5.11 15.66
N SER A 6 -10.29 -5.66 16.40
CA SER A 6 -8.90 -5.70 15.91
C SER A 6 -8.77 -6.50 14.61
N PHE A 7 -9.47 -7.62 14.51
CA PHE A 7 -9.52 -8.41 13.28
C PHE A 7 -10.29 -7.68 12.16
N ALA A 8 -11.42 -7.04 12.51
CA ALA A 8 -12.30 -6.40 11.54
C ALA A 8 -11.61 -5.30 10.70
N LEU A 9 -10.57 -4.68 11.21
CA LEU A 9 -9.81 -3.66 10.48
C LEU A 9 -9.04 -4.23 9.29
N CYS A 10 -8.66 -5.50 9.30
CA CYS A 10 -7.97 -6.14 8.18
C CYS A 10 -8.85 -6.23 6.92
N PRO A 11 -10.04 -6.89 6.95
CA PRO A 11 -10.93 -6.93 5.80
C PRO A 11 -11.49 -5.57 5.40
N LEU A 12 -11.62 -4.61 6.34
CA LEU A 12 -12.04 -3.25 6.05
C LEU A 12 -11.05 -2.57 5.09
N LEU A 13 -9.76 -2.58 5.41
CA LEU A 13 -8.74 -2.00 4.53
C LEU A 13 -8.62 -2.76 3.20
N ASN A 14 -8.84 -4.07 3.22
CA ASN A 14 -8.84 -4.87 1.99
C ASN A 14 -9.99 -4.44 1.06
N ALA A 15 -11.19 -4.19 1.57
CA ALA A 15 -12.31 -3.69 0.78
C ALA A 15 -11.97 -2.35 0.09
N GLY A 16 -11.38 -1.42 0.82
CA GLY A 16 -10.93 -0.14 0.25
C GLY A 16 -9.86 -0.30 -0.83
N ALA A 17 -8.89 -1.20 -0.62
CA ALA A 17 -7.86 -1.48 -1.62
C ALA A 17 -8.45 -2.11 -2.90
N ILE A 18 -9.41 -3.04 -2.76
CA ILE A 18 -10.14 -3.62 -3.87
C ILE A 18 -10.88 -2.52 -4.65
N ALA A 19 -11.58 -1.62 -3.96
CA ALA A 19 -12.31 -0.52 -4.59
C ALA A 19 -11.36 0.38 -5.40
N ALA A 20 -10.23 0.81 -4.83
CA ALA A 20 -9.26 1.64 -5.52
C ALA A 20 -8.70 0.95 -6.79
N ILE A 21 -8.25 -0.30 -6.69
CA ILE A 21 -7.73 -1.05 -7.84
C ILE A 21 -8.83 -1.28 -8.89
N SER A 22 -10.05 -1.59 -8.46
CA SER A 22 -11.20 -1.80 -9.37
C SER A 22 -11.53 -0.55 -10.19
N HIS A 23 -11.43 0.64 -9.59
CA HIS A 23 -11.74 1.89 -10.28
C HIS A 23 -10.62 2.33 -11.23
N VAL A 24 -9.37 2.34 -10.77
CA VAL A 24 -8.28 3.01 -11.48
C VAL A 24 -7.13 2.11 -11.91
N GLY A 25 -7.12 0.85 -11.52
CA GLY A 25 -6.11 -0.10 -11.95
C GLY A 25 -6.23 -0.44 -13.44
N SER A 26 -5.10 -0.79 -14.08
CA SER A 26 -5.10 -1.31 -15.44
C SER A 26 -5.81 -2.67 -15.51
N ALA A 27 -6.19 -3.11 -16.72
CA ALA A 27 -6.79 -4.44 -16.92
C ALA A 27 -5.88 -5.56 -16.38
N GLU A 28 -4.58 -5.43 -16.58
CA GLU A 28 -3.59 -6.36 -16.07
C GLU A 28 -3.51 -6.36 -14.55
N GLN A 29 -3.47 -5.18 -13.92
CA GLN A 29 -3.47 -5.05 -12.47
C GLN A 29 -4.73 -5.65 -11.85
N LYS A 30 -5.89 -5.37 -12.43
CA LYS A 30 -7.17 -5.96 -11.98
C LYS A 30 -7.15 -7.48 -12.06
N ALA A 31 -6.72 -8.04 -13.20
CA ALA A 31 -6.64 -9.48 -13.39
C ALA A 31 -5.63 -10.15 -12.42
N ARG A 32 -4.53 -9.49 -12.13
CA ARG A 32 -3.44 -10.01 -11.30
C ARG A 32 -3.75 -10.00 -9.80
N TYR A 33 -4.39 -8.93 -9.30
CA TYR A 33 -4.55 -8.73 -7.86
C TYR A 33 -5.97 -8.98 -7.34
N LEU A 34 -7.01 -8.54 -8.06
CA LEU A 34 -8.38 -8.56 -7.54
C LEU A 34 -8.92 -9.96 -7.20
N PRO A 35 -8.72 -11.00 -8.00
CA PRO A 35 -9.32 -12.31 -7.69
C PRO A 35 -8.92 -12.81 -6.30
N LYS A 36 -7.64 -12.72 -5.93
CA LYS A 36 -7.13 -13.17 -4.63
C LYS A 36 -7.44 -12.21 -3.49
N MET A 37 -7.57 -10.93 -3.76
CA MET A 37 -8.01 -9.95 -2.77
C MET A 37 -9.50 -10.10 -2.46
N ILE A 38 -10.35 -10.30 -3.46
CA ILE A 38 -11.79 -10.51 -3.31
C ILE A 38 -12.10 -11.81 -2.56
N SER A 39 -11.34 -12.88 -2.83
CA SER A 39 -11.49 -14.15 -2.09
C SER A 39 -11.00 -14.07 -0.65
N GLY A 40 -10.27 -13.00 -0.27
CA GLY A 40 -9.62 -12.86 1.03
C GLY A 40 -8.34 -13.67 1.17
N GLU A 41 -7.85 -14.30 0.11
CA GLU A 41 -6.56 -14.99 0.09
C GLU A 41 -5.39 -14.01 0.26
N TRP A 42 -5.53 -12.79 -0.26
CA TRP A 42 -4.60 -11.67 -0.04
C TRP A 42 -5.30 -10.50 0.62
N THR A 43 -4.54 -9.69 1.36
CA THR A 43 -5.05 -8.48 2.03
C THR A 43 -4.45 -7.22 1.40
N GLY A 44 -5.13 -6.10 1.58
CA GLY A 44 -4.67 -4.79 1.15
C GLY A 44 -4.42 -3.85 2.31
N THR A 45 -3.51 -2.90 2.14
CA THR A 45 -3.22 -1.84 3.13
C THR A 45 -3.13 -0.47 2.48
N MET A 46 -3.33 0.56 3.28
CA MET A 46 -3.29 1.97 2.90
C MET A 46 -2.04 2.63 3.51
N ASN A 47 -1.13 3.12 2.67
CA ASN A 47 0.16 3.66 3.09
C ASN A 47 0.32 5.12 2.66
N LEU A 48 -0.16 6.05 3.52
CA LEU A 48 -0.12 7.50 3.28
C LEU A 48 0.92 8.17 4.16
N THR A 49 0.74 8.02 5.47
CA THR A 49 1.35 8.83 6.54
C THR A 49 2.84 8.58 6.66
N GLU A 50 3.59 9.65 6.79
CA GLU A 50 5.01 9.64 7.16
C GLU A 50 5.20 10.46 8.44
N SER A 51 6.34 10.34 9.11
CA SER A 51 6.61 11.04 10.37
C SER A 51 6.45 12.56 10.27
N GLN A 52 6.75 13.14 9.12
CA GLN A 52 6.60 14.57 8.82
C GLN A 52 5.34 14.91 8.01
N ALA A 53 4.58 13.93 7.56
CA ALA A 53 3.44 14.09 6.65
C ALA A 53 2.24 13.27 7.13
N GLY A 54 1.52 13.78 8.10
CA GLY A 54 0.27 13.21 8.61
C GLY A 54 -0.94 13.98 8.10
N SER A 55 -1.29 15.08 8.78
CA SER A 55 -2.38 15.97 8.35
C SER A 55 -2.06 16.72 7.05
N ASP A 56 -0.81 17.09 6.86
CA ASP A 56 -0.34 17.71 5.62
C ASP A 56 0.46 16.71 4.77
N LEU A 57 -0.19 16.12 3.79
CA LEU A 57 0.43 15.18 2.85
C LEU A 57 1.31 15.86 1.79
N SER A 58 1.32 17.20 1.71
CA SER A 58 2.25 17.92 0.82
C SER A 58 3.72 17.62 1.14
N ALA A 59 3.98 17.26 2.40
CA ALA A 59 5.31 16.93 2.91
C ALA A 59 5.74 15.47 2.68
N VAL A 60 4.96 14.65 1.96
CA VAL A 60 5.34 13.26 1.61
C VAL A 60 6.66 13.23 0.86
N ARG A 61 7.59 12.39 1.33
CA ARG A 61 8.96 12.25 0.81
C ARG A 61 9.27 10.88 0.23
N THR A 62 8.42 9.88 0.42
CA THR A 62 8.57 8.56 -0.23
C THR A 62 8.71 8.76 -1.73
N ARG A 63 9.74 8.16 -2.33
CA ARG A 63 10.13 8.32 -3.74
C ARG A 63 9.80 7.07 -4.52
N ALA A 64 9.39 7.26 -5.76
CA ALA A 64 9.20 6.21 -6.76
C ALA A 64 10.12 6.48 -7.94
N VAL A 65 11.22 5.75 -8.04
CA VAL A 65 12.22 5.92 -9.10
C VAL A 65 11.91 4.95 -10.24
N PRO A 66 11.73 5.41 -11.48
CA PRO A 66 11.48 4.52 -12.62
C PRO A 66 12.61 3.49 -12.82
N ASP A 67 12.26 2.24 -13.06
CA ASP A 67 13.18 1.14 -13.35
C ASP A 67 12.54 0.17 -14.36
N GLY A 68 12.71 0.45 -15.66
CA GLY A 68 12.11 -0.33 -16.74
C GLY A 68 10.59 -0.24 -16.75
N ASP A 69 9.92 -1.37 -16.52
CA ASP A 69 8.45 -1.51 -16.54
C ASP A 69 7.79 -1.30 -15.15
N HIS A 70 8.59 -1.01 -14.14
CA HIS A 70 8.15 -0.79 -12.77
C HIS A 70 8.86 0.41 -12.13
N TYR A 71 8.67 0.60 -10.83
CA TYR A 71 9.33 1.62 -10.03
C TYR A 71 10.03 0.97 -8.84
N ARG A 72 11.11 1.61 -8.39
CA ARG A 72 11.73 1.32 -7.09
C ARG A 72 11.21 2.34 -6.08
N ILE A 73 10.55 1.85 -5.05
CA ILE A 73 9.97 2.68 -4.00
C ILE A 73 10.95 2.75 -2.83
N PHE A 74 11.19 3.96 -2.33
CA PHE A 74 12.09 4.25 -1.21
C PHE A 74 11.41 5.17 -0.21
N GLY A 75 11.33 4.78 1.03
CA GLY A 75 10.81 5.61 2.11
C GLY A 75 10.20 4.80 3.24
N GLN A 76 9.61 5.51 4.19
CA GLN A 76 9.01 4.91 5.37
C GLN A 76 7.59 5.46 5.57
N LYS A 77 6.67 4.59 5.92
CA LYS A 77 5.29 4.92 6.25
C LYS A 77 4.99 4.52 7.69
N ILE A 78 4.27 5.37 8.41
CA ILE A 78 3.90 5.13 9.80
C ILE A 78 2.40 4.96 9.97
N PHE A 79 1.99 4.33 11.08
CA PHE A 79 0.60 4.06 11.42
C PHE A 79 -0.14 3.20 10.40
N ILE A 80 0.56 2.23 9.81
CA ILE A 80 -0.02 1.36 8.78
C ILE A 80 -0.78 0.21 9.44
N THR A 81 -2.09 0.29 9.40
CA THR A 81 -3.00 -0.73 9.90
C THR A 81 -2.81 -2.03 9.15
N TRP A 82 -2.54 -3.12 9.88
CA TRP A 82 -2.28 -4.45 9.32
C TRP A 82 -1.16 -4.46 8.27
N GLY A 83 -0.13 -3.63 8.49
CA GLY A 83 1.00 -3.47 7.56
C GLY A 83 1.81 -4.74 7.34
N GLU A 84 2.00 -5.55 8.39
CA GLU A 84 2.69 -6.85 8.31
C GLU A 84 1.98 -7.88 9.16
N HIS A 85 1.74 -9.06 8.61
CA HIS A 85 1.16 -10.22 9.29
C HIS A 85 1.38 -11.50 8.46
N ASN A 86 1.04 -12.64 9.06
CA ASN A 86 1.13 -13.96 8.43
C ASN A 86 -0.23 -14.67 8.26
N MET A 87 -1.33 -13.95 8.40
CA MET A 87 -2.69 -14.52 8.24
C MET A 87 -3.03 -14.82 6.78
N THR A 88 -2.40 -14.10 5.87
CA THR A 88 -2.51 -14.33 4.42
C THR A 88 -1.13 -14.45 3.80
N PRO A 89 -0.99 -15.20 2.69
CA PRO A 89 0.30 -15.41 2.05
C PRO A 89 0.88 -14.14 1.41
N ASN A 90 0.05 -13.14 1.06
CA ASN A 90 0.51 -11.87 0.50
C ASN A 90 -0.27 -10.68 1.04
N THR A 91 0.39 -9.52 1.09
CA THR A 91 -0.21 -8.22 1.37
C THR A 91 0.08 -7.27 0.22
N ILE A 92 -0.94 -6.58 -0.24
CA ILE A 92 -0.87 -5.62 -1.35
C ILE A 92 -0.92 -4.22 -0.77
N HIS A 93 0.23 -3.56 -0.71
CA HIS A 93 0.34 -2.20 -0.17
C HIS A 93 -0.02 -1.17 -1.25
N LEU A 94 -1.00 -0.30 -1.00
CA LEU A 94 -1.26 0.89 -1.79
C LEU A 94 -0.47 2.05 -1.19
N VAL A 95 0.57 2.51 -1.90
CA VAL A 95 1.58 3.43 -1.38
C VAL A 95 1.54 4.75 -2.13
N LEU A 96 1.45 5.86 -1.38
CA LEU A 96 1.64 7.21 -1.92
C LEU A 96 3.14 7.55 -1.99
N ALA A 97 3.60 7.90 -3.18
CA ALA A 97 4.99 8.29 -3.42
C ALA A 97 5.10 9.34 -4.54
N ARG A 98 6.29 9.95 -4.65
CA ARG A 98 6.61 10.96 -5.67
C ARG A 98 7.55 10.39 -6.71
N THR A 99 7.27 10.67 -7.97
CA THR A 99 8.22 10.49 -9.07
C THR A 99 9.25 11.63 -9.08
N PRO A 100 10.42 11.47 -9.77
CA PRO A 100 11.51 12.46 -9.71
C PRO A 100 11.10 13.89 -10.10
N ASP A 101 10.29 14.04 -11.14
CA ASP A 101 9.88 15.34 -11.68
C ASP A 101 8.48 15.77 -11.23
N ALA A 102 7.98 15.18 -10.16
CA ALA A 102 6.65 15.48 -9.64
C ALA A 102 6.56 16.93 -9.13
N PRO A 103 5.45 17.64 -9.43
CA PRO A 103 5.24 18.98 -8.89
C PRO A 103 5.19 18.95 -7.37
N GLU A 104 5.53 20.07 -6.75
CA GLU A 104 5.46 20.24 -5.29
C GLU A 104 4.02 20.12 -4.76
N GLY A 105 3.92 19.83 -3.48
CA GLY A 105 2.63 19.73 -2.78
C GLY A 105 1.87 18.44 -3.11
N VAL A 106 0.60 18.41 -2.80
CA VAL A 106 -0.26 17.21 -2.95
C VAL A 106 -0.49 16.81 -4.40
N LYS A 107 -0.31 17.75 -5.33
CA LYS A 107 -0.49 17.51 -6.77
C LYS A 107 0.62 16.67 -7.40
N GLY A 108 1.73 16.44 -6.70
CA GLY A 108 2.84 15.61 -7.18
C GLY A 108 2.85 14.19 -6.59
N ILE A 109 1.76 13.76 -5.97
CA ILE A 109 1.68 12.45 -5.34
C ILE A 109 1.02 11.46 -6.29
N SER A 110 1.68 10.33 -6.52
CA SER A 110 1.19 9.20 -7.31
C SER A 110 0.90 7.98 -6.43
N LEU A 111 0.08 7.05 -6.92
CA LEU A 111 -0.29 5.83 -6.21
C LEU A 111 0.42 4.63 -6.82
N PHE A 112 0.93 3.74 -5.96
CA PHE A 112 1.64 2.52 -6.37
C PHE A 112 1.10 1.29 -5.65
N ILE A 113 0.99 0.18 -6.37
CA ILE A 113 0.86 -1.16 -5.80
C ILE A 113 2.27 -1.65 -5.48
N VAL A 114 2.51 -2.01 -4.22
CA VAL A 114 3.76 -2.62 -3.75
C VAL A 114 3.40 -3.93 -3.04
N PRO A 115 3.50 -5.09 -3.70
CA PRO A 115 3.17 -6.36 -3.06
C PRO A 115 4.28 -6.79 -2.09
N LYS A 116 3.91 -7.45 -0.99
CA LYS A 116 4.84 -8.06 -0.03
C LYS A 116 5.70 -9.16 -0.68
N PHE A 117 5.09 -9.99 -1.49
CA PHE A 117 5.75 -10.91 -2.41
C PHE A 117 5.37 -10.54 -3.83
N LEU A 118 6.34 -10.51 -4.73
CA LEU A 118 6.10 -10.27 -6.14
C LEU A 118 5.11 -11.31 -6.68
N VAL A 119 4.32 -10.92 -7.66
CA VAL A 119 3.32 -11.79 -8.27
C VAL A 119 3.73 -12.10 -9.70
N ASN A 120 3.97 -13.37 -9.97
CA ASN A 120 4.32 -13.86 -11.30
C ASN A 120 3.13 -13.70 -12.28
N PRO A 121 3.36 -13.75 -13.61
CA PRO A 121 2.29 -13.65 -14.60
C PRO A 121 1.18 -14.71 -14.45
N ASP A 122 1.51 -15.90 -13.92
CA ASP A 122 0.57 -16.97 -13.63
C ASP A 122 -0.21 -16.81 -12.31
N GLY A 123 0.04 -15.71 -11.57
CA GLY A 123 -0.58 -15.42 -10.28
C GLY A 123 0.07 -16.13 -9.09
N SER A 124 1.14 -16.89 -9.27
CA SER A 124 1.91 -17.47 -8.18
C SER A 124 2.77 -16.42 -7.47
N LEU A 125 3.18 -16.72 -6.23
CA LEU A 125 4.07 -15.86 -5.48
C LEU A 125 5.50 -16.02 -5.98
N GLY A 126 6.15 -14.88 -6.23
CA GLY A 126 7.56 -14.76 -6.56
C GLY A 126 8.43 -14.45 -5.35
N ALA A 127 9.53 -13.75 -5.58
CA ALA A 127 10.47 -13.34 -4.54
C ALA A 127 9.84 -12.40 -3.51
N ARG A 128 10.38 -12.41 -2.29
CA ARG A 128 10.07 -11.40 -1.28
C ARG A 128 10.49 -10.03 -1.80
N ASN A 129 9.59 -9.06 -1.72
CA ASN A 129 9.88 -7.68 -2.08
C ASN A 129 10.63 -6.97 -0.93
N ASP A 130 11.33 -5.88 -1.25
CA ASP A 130 12.06 -5.06 -0.28
C ASP A 130 11.10 -4.15 0.51
N VAL A 131 10.19 -4.79 1.25
CA VAL A 131 9.23 -4.15 2.14
C VAL A 131 9.08 -4.95 3.42
N HIS A 132 9.18 -4.26 4.58
CA HIS A 132 9.08 -4.91 5.89
C HIS A 132 8.58 -3.95 6.98
N ALA A 133 8.07 -4.52 8.06
CA ALA A 133 7.76 -3.75 9.26
C ALA A 133 9.04 -3.50 10.08
N VAL A 134 9.30 -2.23 10.38
CA VAL A 134 10.39 -1.80 11.26
C VAL A 134 9.99 -1.93 12.72
N SER A 135 8.75 -1.58 13.02
CA SER A 135 8.19 -1.63 14.38
C SER A 135 6.67 -1.73 14.35
N ILE A 136 6.09 -2.02 15.50
CA ILE A 136 4.65 -2.04 15.77
C ILE A 136 4.36 -1.00 16.85
N GLU A 137 3.31 -0.21 16.65
CA GLU A 137 2.88 0.81 17.60
C GLU A 137 2.25 0.19 18.84
N HIS A 138 2.59 0.72 20.00
CA HIS A 138 1.86 0.45 21.24
C HIS A 138 0.65 1.40 21.33
N LYS A 139 -0.56 0.84 21.45
CA LYS A 139 -1.81 1.59 21.39
C LYS A 139 -2.62 1.48 22.69
N LEU A 140 -3.55 2.41 22.90
CA LEU A 140 -4.49 2.37 24.04
C LEU A 140 -5.54 1.28 23.88
N GLY A 141 -5.89 0.90 22.66
CA GLY A 141 -6.89 -0.13 22.36
C GLY A 141 -6.55 -0.86 21.07
N ILE A 142 -7.42 -1.81 20.66
CA ILE A 142 -7.23 -2.63 19.44
C ILE A 142 -5.83 -3.26 19.35
N HIS A 143 -5.30 -3.73 20.47
CA HIS A 143 -3.91 -4.19 20.59
C HIS A 143 -3.55 -5.32 19.62
N ALA A 144 -4.50 -6.18 19.28
CA ALA A 144 -4.29 -7.30 18.36
C ALA A 144 -4.32 -6.88 16.87
N SER A 145 -4.62 -5.61 16.55
CA SER A 145 -4.45 -5.06 15.21
C SER A 145 -3.03 -4.49 15.09
N PRO A 146 -2.12 -5.10 14.32
CA PRO A 146 -0.76 -4.56 14.17
C PRO A 146 -0.82 -3.24 13.40
N THR A 147 -0.41 -2.16 14.05
CA THR A 147 -0.22 -0.86 13.44
C THR A 147 1.27 -0.66 13.24
N CYS A 148 1.72 -0.74 11.99
CA CYS A 148 3.13 -0.90 11.67
C CYS A 148 3.77 0.42 11.22
N VAL A 149 5.07 0.51 11.47
CA VAL A 149 5.98 1.37 10.70
C VAL A 149 6.54 0.51 9.58
N MET A 150 6.25 0.87 8.33
CA MET A 150 6.66 0.11 7.14
C MET A 150 7.82 0.79 6.45
N ALA A 151 8.90 0.06 6.20
CA ALA A 151 10.02 0.49 5.37
C ALA A 151 9.91 -0.12 3.97
N PHE A 152 10.19 0.71 2.98
CA PHE A 152 10.22 0.38 1.57
C PHE A 152 11.59 0.71 1.01
N GLY A 153 12.29 -0.29 0.48
CA GLY A 153 13.52 -0.08 -0.27
C GLY A 153 14.76 0.16 0.58
N ASP A 154 14.90 -0.50 1.72
CA ASP A 154 16.10 -0.38 2.56
C ASP A 154 17.35 -1.06 1.94
N GLN A 155 17.16 -1.92 0.95
CA GLN A 155 18.24 -2.58 0.22
C GLN A 155 18.35 -2.03 -1.21
N ASP A 156 17.56 -2.58 -2.13
CA ASP A 156 17.65 -2.26 -3.56
C ASP A 156 16.44 -1.48 -4.09
N GLY A 157 15.51 -1.11 -3.23
CA GLY A 157 14.24 -0.48 -3.60
C GLY A 157 13.10 -1.49 -3.74
N ALA A 158 11.97 -1.19 -3.11
CA ALA A 158 10.78 -2.02 -3.22
C ALA A 158 10.17 -1.91 -4.61
N VAL A 159 9.93 -3.03 -5.29
CA VAL A 159 9.26 -3.06 -6.60
C VAL A 159 7.82 -2.59 -6.43
N GLY A 160 7.43 -1.58 -7.20
CA GLY A 160 6.09 -1.02 -7.20
C GLY A 160 5.58 -0.71 -8.60
N TYR A 161 4.28 -0.79 -8.78
CA TYR A 161 3.60 -0.55 -10.05
C TYR A 161 2.63 0.61 -9.91
N ARG A 162 2.78 1.66 -10.74
CA ARG A 162 1.89 2.82 -10.70
C ARG A 162 0.46 2.43 -11.02
N VAL A 163 -0.48 2.95 -10.24
CA VAL A 163 -1.93 2.76 -10.42
C VAL A 163 -2.54 4.04 -10.96
N GLY A 164 -3.20 3.94 -12.09
CA GLY A 164 -3.84 5.08 -12.74
C GLY A 164 -2.83 6.11 -13.27
N GLU A 165 -3.25 7.37 -13.33
CA GLU A 165 -2.45 8.47 -13.86
C GLU A 165 -1.45 8.98 -12.82
N GLU A 166 -0.30 9.44 -13.32
CA GLU A 166 0.71 10.09 -12.50
C GLU A 166 0.16 11.38 -11.87
N ASN A 167 0.60 11.69 -10.65
CA ASN A 167 0.21 12.88 -9.90
C ASN A 167 -1.28 12.96 -9.50
N LYS A 168 -2.03 11.86 -9.61
CA LYS A 168 -3.41 11.74 -9.14
C LYS A 168 -3.59 10.77 -7.95
N GLY A 169 -2.47 10.35 -7.35
CA GLY A 169 -2.48 9.31 -6.32
C GLY A 169 -3.34 9.64 -5.11
N LEU A 170 -3.37 10.91 -4.68
CA LEU A 170 -4.18 11.31 -3.54
C LEU A 170 -5.69 11.16 -3.84
N ALA A 171 -6.14 11.55 -5.04
CA ALA A 171 -7.54 11.38 -5.44
C ALA A 171 -7.94 9.89 -5.46
N TYR A 172 -7.05 9.01 -5.91
CA TYR A 172 -7.27 7.57 -5.93
C TYR A 172 -7.26 6.95 -4.53
N MET A 173 -6.41 7.47 -3.64
CA MET A 173 -6.39 7.05 -2.25
C MET A 173 -7.69 7.43 -1.52
N PHE A 174 -8.33 8.53 -1.88
CA PHE A 174 -9.65 8.89 -1.33
C PHE A 174 -10.74 7.87 -1.69
N ILE A 175 -10.65 7.18 -2.82
CA ILE A 175 -11.57 6.07 -3.13
C ILE A 175 -11.44 4.99 -2.05
N MET A 176 -10.21 4.62 -1.70
CA MET A 176 -9.94 3.65 -0.64
C MET A 176 -10.42 4.15 0.73
N MET A 177 -10.17 5.42 1.06
CA MET A 177 -10.55 6.01 2.35
C MET A 177 -12.08 6.11 2.53
N ASN A 178 -12.82 6.30 1.45
CA ASN A 178 -14.28 6.41 1.51
C ASN A 178 -14.97 5.05 1.71
N GLU A 179 -14.28 3.95 1.41
CA GLU A 179 -14.77 2.58 1.62
C GLU A 179 -14.35 2.00 2.97
N ALA A 180 -13.33 2.59 3.61
CA ALA A 180 -12.82 2.22 4.91
C ALA A 180 -13.43 3.09 6.03
#